data_a5d3bec83de735fed488a4c0d06a19bb
#
_entry.id   a5d3bec83de735fed488a4c0d06a19bb
#
_cell.length_a   1.000
_cell.length_b   1.000
_cell.length_c   1.000
_cell.angle_alpha   90.00
_cell.angle_beta   90.00
_cell.angle_gamma   90.00
#
_symmetry.space_group_name_H-M   'P 1'
#
loop_
_entity.id
_entity.type
_entity.pdbx_description
1 polymer ?
#
loop_
_entity_poly.entity_id
_entity_poly.type
_entity_poly.pdbx_seq_one_letter_code
_entity_poly.pdbx_strand_id
1 'polypeptide(L)'
;PRIQFLEKCCYNRPCFSLFCAKYVGMAGEEKKFISDSGIEIERVYAPKDRIVEEPGVFPFTRGVHSEMYRSKLWTMRQYAGFSTAEESNKRYHYLLSQGVSGLSVAFDLPTQIGYDSDHPLADGEVGKVGVAIDSLVDMQTLFHGIKLEDVSTSMTINSTGYILLAFYIALAKQQGADLKKISGTIQNDILKEYAARGTYI
;
A
#
# COMPACT_ATOMS: atom_id res chain seq x y z
N PRO A 1 18.41 -5.11 27.49
CA PRO A 1 18.37 -3.72 27.82
C PRO A 1 16.92 -3.22 27.73
N ARG A 2 16.50 -2.65 28.81
CA ARG A 2 15.13 -2.30 29.16
C ARG A 2 14.58 -1.19 28.29
N ILE A 3 13.39 -1.42 27.76
CA ILE A 3 12.49 -0.37 27.28
C ILE A 3 11.87 0.25 28.53
N GLN A 4 12.25 1.47 28.88
CA GLN A 4 11.59 2.25 29.89
C GLN A 4 10.44 3.03 29.25
N PHE A 5 9.24 2.68 29.67
CA PHE A 5 8.03 3.47 29.52
C PHE A 5 8.23 4.84 30.20
N LEU A 6 8.14 5.90 29.43
CA LEU A 6 7.93 7.26 29.94
C LEU A 6 6.42 7.54 29.97
N GLU A 7 5.75 6.97 30.98
CA GLU A 7 4.53 7.57 31.53
C GLU A 7 4.97 8.60 32.61
N LYS A 8 4.74 9.84 32.33
CA LYS A 8 4.39 10.95 33.27
C LYS A 8 4.80 12.27 32.64
N CYS A 9 3.83 13.01 32.18
CA CYS A 9 3.73 14.47 32.34
C CYS A 9 2.79 15.03 31.25
N CYS A 10 1.57 15.21 31.59
CA CYS A 10 0.72 16.28 31.04
C CYS A 10 -0.58 16.37 31.84
N TYR A 11 -0.45 16.74 33.11
CA TYR A 11 -1.57 17.35 33.80
C TYR A 11 -1.11 18.76 34.24
N ASN A 12 -1.76 19.78 33.69
CA ASN A 12 -1.58 21.21 34.03
C ASN A 12 -0.25 21.89 33.61
N ARG A 13 -0.16 22.35 32.34
CA ARG A 13 0.34 23.69 31.96
C ARG A 13 0.30 23.87 30.43
N PRO A 14 0.07 25.10 29.91
CA PRO A 14 -0.02 25.34 28.48
C PRO A 14 1.39 25.34 27.86
N CYS A 15 1.78 24.20 27.28
CA CYS A 15 3.03 24.04 26.54
C CYS A 15 2.74 23.99 25.02
N PHE A 16 1.86 24.88 24.56
CA PHE A 16 1.44 24.95 23.15
C PHE A 16 2.23 25.92 22.28
N SER A 17 3.29 26.55 22.81
CA SER A 17 3.95 27.64 22.05
C SER A 17 5.35 27.35 21.51
N LEU A 18 5.98 26.21 21.82
CA LEU A 18 7.38 25.98 21.42
C LEU A 18 7.62 24.81 20.43
N PHE A 19 6.62 24.01 20.10
CA PHE A 19 6.75 22.95 19.09
C PHE A 19 6.16 23.32 17.71
N CYS A 20 5.43 24.42 17.63
CA CYS A 20 4.85 24.91 16.36
C CYS A 20 5.82 25.77 15.52
N ALA A 21 6.97 26.13 16.06
CA ALA A 21 7.90 27.06 15.40
C ALA A 21 9.02 26.41 14.58
N LYS A 22 9.08 25.08 14.47
CA LYS A 22 10.15 24.39 13.73
C LYS A 22 9.75 23.79 12.38
N TYR A 23 8.51 24.01 11.93
CA TYR A 23 8.05 23.63 10.57
C TYR A 23 7.65 24.83 9.69
N VAL A 24 8.14 26.03 10.04
CA VAL A 24 8.04 27.20 9.15
C VAL A 24 9.40 27.36 8.48
N GLY A 25 9.57 26.70 7.35
CA GLY A 25 10.83 26.87 6.63
C GLY A 25 10.97 25.94 5.43
N MET A 26 10.04 26.00 4.49
CA MET A 26 10.25 25.83 3.05
C MET A 26 8.93 26.25 2.38
N ALA A 27 8.76 27.54 2.17
CA ALA A 27 7.73 28.06 1.29
C ALA A 27 8.15 27.71 -0.15
N GLY A 28 7.86 26.47 -0.57
CA GLY A 28 7.67 26.18 -1.97
C GLY A 28 6.44 26.95 -2.43
N GLU A 29 6.49 27.54 -3.61
CA GLU A 29 5.35 28.25 -4.21
C GLU A 29 4.08 27.40 -4.06
N GLU A 30 3.09 27.95 -3.36
CA GLU A 30 1.82 27.27 -3.12
C GLU A 30 1.16 27.04 -4.48
N LYS A 31 1.06 25.79 -4.90
CA LYS A 31 0.51 25.42 -6.20
C LYS A 31 -0.95 25.86 -6.26
N LYS A 32 -1.25 26.89 -7.04
CA LYS A 32 -2.61 27.35 -7.26
C LYS A 32 -3.39 26.37 -8.13
N PHE A 33 -4.60 26.10 -7.73
CA PHE A 33 -5.53 25.26 -8.49
C PHE A 33 -6.64 26.16 -9.03
N ILE A 34 -6.82 26.14 -10.34
CA ILE A 34 -7.81 26.96 -11.05
C ILE A 34 -8.75 26.02 -11.80
N SER A 35 -10.06 26.23 -11.68
CA SER A 35 -11.06 25.49 -12.46
C SER A 35 -10.99 25.86 -13.94
N ASP A 36 -11.61 25.08 -14.81
CA ASP A 36 -11.72 25.36 -16.24
C ASP A 36 -12.43 26.69 -16.52
N SER A 37 -13.23 27.20 -15.58
CA SER A 37 -13.89 28.49 -15.63
C SER A 37 -13.03 29.67 -15.10
N GLY A 38 -11.75 29.42 -14.80
CA GLY A 38 -10.84 30.46 -14.31
C GLY A 38 -10.99 30.82 -12.82
N ILE A 39 -11.75 30.04 -12.05
CA ILE A 39 -11.99 30.30 -10.62
C ILE A 39 -10.90 29.61 -9.80
N GLU A 40 -10.22 30.36 -8.93
CA GLU A 40 -9.26 29.79 -7.98
C GLU A 40 -9.98 28.96 -6.92
N ILE A 41 -9.52 27.75 -6.71
CA ILE A 41 -10.11 26.79 -5.77
C ILE A 41 -9.32 26.84 -4.47
N GLU A 42 -10.00 27.16 -3.37
CA GLU A 42 -9.42 27.18 -2.02
C GLU A 42 -8.87 25.81 -1.60
N ARG A 43 -7.84 25.79 -0.78
CA ARG A 43 -7.30 24.56 -0.22
C ARG A 43 -8.34 23.80 0.62
N VAL A 44 -9.09 24.52 1.42
CA VAL A 44 -10.15 24.00 2.29
C VAL A 44 -11.28 25.02 2.35
N TYR A 45 -12.49 24.59 2.07
CA TYR A 45 -13.69 25.40 2.27
C TYR A 45 -14.24 25.17 3.66
N ALA A 46 -14.33 26.21 4.46
CA ALA A 46 -14.90 26.19 5.80
C ALA A 46 -15.92 27.31 5.99
N PRO A 47 -16.94 27.14 6.81
CA PRO A 47 -17.84 28.23 7.18
C PRO A 47 -17.05 29.32 7.92
N LYS A 48 -17.38 30.59 7.64
CA LYS A 48 -16.68 31.73 8.25
C LYS A 48 -17.19 32.08 9.65
N ASP A 49 -18.36 31.60 9.98
CA ASP A 49 -19.12 31.94 11.19
C ASP A 49 -18.92 30.98 12.36
N ARG A 50 -18.22 29.88 12.15
CA ARG A 50 -17.97 28.89 13.20
C ARG A 50 -16.62 28.21 13.01
N ILE A 51 -16.05 27.76 14.12
CA ILE A 51 -14.84 26.91 14.13
C ILE A 51 -15.27 25.48 13.72
N VAL A 52 -14.58 24.92 12.74
CA VAL A 52 -14.72 23.54 12.30
C VAL A 52 -13.38 22.83 12.40
N GLU A 53 -13.43 21.54 12.53
CA GLU A 53 -12.23 20.69 12.54
C GLU A 53 -11.49 20.79 11.19
N GLU A 54 -10.17 20.76 11.24
CA GLU A 54 -9.33 20.73 10.06
C GLU A 54 -9.27 19.31 9.47
N PRO A 55 -9.18 19.16 8.13
CA PRO A 55 -8.88 17.86 7.52
C PRO A 55 -7.54 17.31 8.03
N GLY A 56 -7.45 16.00 8.20
CA GLY A 56 -6.23 15.33 8.68
C GLY A 56 -6.03 15.35 10.20
N VAL A 57 -6.97 15.92 10.97
CA VAL A 57 -6.95 15.97 12.43
C VAL A 57 -8.03 15.04 12.99
N PHE A 58 -7.69 14.28 14.04
CA PHE A 58 -8.70 13.47 14.75
C PHE A 58 -9.83 14.35 15.25
N PRO A 59 -11.10 13.95 15.12
CA PRO A 59 -11.65 12.65 14.72
C PRO A 59 -11.82 12.42 13.21
N PHE A 60 -11.10 13.14 12.35
CA PHE A 60 -11.08 12.97 10.89
C PHE A 60 -12.43 13.18 10.19
N THR A 61 -13.30 14.00 10.73
CA THR A 61 -14.64 14.27 10.21
C THR A 61 -14.62 14.89 8.80
N ARG A 62 -13.50 15.52 8.42
CA ARG A 62 -13.30 16.18 7.13
C ARG A 62 -12.23 15.52 6.26
N GLY A 63 -11.89 14.27 6.54
CA GLY A 63 -10.91 13.50 5.78
C GLY A 63 -9.65 13.19 6.56
N VAL A 64 -8.98 12.12 6.17
CA VAL A 64 -7.80 11.56 6.86
C VAL A 64 -6.49 12.29 6.53
N HIS A 65 -6.46 13.10 5.49
CA HIS A 65 -5.29 13.87 5.07
C HIS A 65 -5.60 15.37 5.01
N SER A 66 -4.65 16.21 5.40
CA SER A 66 -4.83 17.67 5.45
C SER A 66 -5.17 18.32 4.11
N GLU A 67 -4.69 17.73 3.03
CA GLU A 67 -4.88 18.26 1.66
C GLU A 67 -5.60 17.28 0.74
N MET A 68 -5.96 16.09 1.24
CA MET A 68 -6.65 15.05 0.48
C MET A 68 -6.00 14.83 -0.91
N TYR A 69 -6.77 14.95 -1.99
CA TYR A 69 -6.29 14.69 -3.35
C TYR A 69 -5.47 15.84 -3.97
N ARG A 70 -5.26 16.95 -3.26
CA ARG A 70 -4.36 18.01 -3.72
C ARG A 70 -2.89 17.63 -3.58
N SER A 71 -2.53 16.99 -2.46
CA SER A 71 -1.15 16.54 -2.23
C SER A 71 -0.84 15.26 -3.00
N LYS A 72 -1.79 14.33 -3.03
CA LYS A 72 -1.64 13.04 -3.72
C LYS A 72 -2.98 12.58 -4.29
N LEU A 73 -3.00 12.27 -5.56
CA LEU A 73 -4.16 11.66 -6.20
C LEU A 73 -4.42 10.25 -5.62
N TRP A 74 -5.62 9.74 -5.84
CA TRP A 74 -5.96 8.37 -5.49
C TRP A 74 -5.04 7.37 -6.16
N THR A 75 -4.82 6.23 -5.53
CA THR A 75 -4.02 5.15 -6.09
C THR A 75 -4.80 4.47 -7.22
N MET A 76 -4.29 4.56 -8.43
CA MET A 76 -4.74 3.71 -9.53
C MET A 76 -4.12 2.33 -9.35
N ARG A 77 -4.97 1.31 -9.27
CA ARG A 77 -4.54 -0.07 -9.02
C ARG A 77 -5.26 -1.03 -9.94
N GLN A 78 -4.51 -1.93 -10.54
CA GLN A 78 -5.06 -2.99 -11.38
C GLN A 78 -4.64 -4.36 -10.84
N TYR A 79 -5.60 -5.27 -10.75
CA TYR A 79 -5.38 -6.67 -10.42
C TYR A 79 -4.74 -7.37 -11.61
N ALA A 80 -3.56 -7.92 -11.44
CA ALA A 80 -2.82 -8.57 -12.50
C ALA A 80 -1.88 -9.64 -11.92
N GLY A 81 -1.74 -10.72 -12.65
CA GLY A 81 -0.87 -11.84 -12.41
C GLY A 81 -1.31 -12.98 -13.30
N PHE A 82 -0.40 -13.58 -14.03
CA PHE A 82 -0.66 -14.70 -14.93
C PHE A 82 0.65 -15.40 -15.27
N SER A 83 0.57 -16.67 -15.58
CA SER A 83 1.69 -17.45 -16.08
C SER A 83 2.90 -17.38 -15.15
N THR A 84 4.03 -16.94 -15.63
CA THR A 84 5.29 -16.87 -14.88
C THR A 84 5.53 -15.51 -14.23
N ALA A 85 6.48 -15.46 -13.30
CA ALA A 85 6.91 -14.23 -12.66
C ALA A 85 7.47 -13.20 -13.67
N GLU A 86 8.18 -13.67 -14.71
CA GLU A 86 8.74 -12.81 -15.76
C GLU A 86 7.67 -12.15 -16.63
N GLU A 87 6.63 -12.88 -17.00
CA GLU A 87 5.53 -12.35 -17.83
C GLU A 87 4.71 -11.36 -17.00
N SER A 88 4.43 -11.68 -15.75
CA SER A 88 3.74 -10.80 -14.83
C SER A 88 4.57 -9.53 -14.54
N ASN A 89 5.89 -9.63 -14.40
CA ASN A 89 6.79 -8.49 -14.27
C ASN A 89 6.70 -7.53 -15.46
N LYS A 90 6.74 -8.06 -16.70
CA LYS A 90 6.57 -7.24 -17.92
C LYS A 90 5.22 -6.48 -17.88
N ARG A 91 4.17 -7.16 -17.44
CA ARG A 91 2.85 -6.52 -17.29
C ARG A 91 2.86 -5.42 -16.25
N TYR A 92 3.54 -5.61 -15.11
CA TYR A 92 3.64 -4.57 -14.08
C TYR A 92 4.40 -3.35 -14.57
N HIS A 93 5.52 -3.52 -15.26
CA HIS A 93 6.24 -2.41 -15.90
C HIS A 93 5.35 -1.64 -16.88
N TYR A 94 4.57 -2.35 -17.71
CA TYR A 94 3.62 -1.72 -18.60
C TYR A 94 2.56 -0.91 -17.83
N LEU A 95 1.96 -1.47 -16.78
CA LEU A 95 0.95 -0.78 -15.98
C LEU A 95 1.52 0.47 -15.31
N LEU A 96 2.72 0.37 -14.73
CA LEU A 96 3.40 1.52 -14.12
C LEU A 96 3.70 2.61 -15.16
N SER A 97 4.09 2.25 -16.37
CA SER A 97 4.30 3.22 -17.46
C SER A 97 3.01 3.91 -17.91
N GLN A 98 1.84 3.30 -17.68
CA GLN A 98 0.52 3.88 -17.96
C GLN A 98 -0.04 4.70 -16.79
N GLY A 99 0.75 4.98 -15.75
CA GLY A 99 0.36 5.82 -14.62
C GLY A 99 -0.33 5.10 -13.48
N VAL A 100 -0.32 3.76 -13.46
CA VAL A 100 -0.73 2.97 -12.30
C VAL A 100 0.25 3.21 -11.17
N SER A 101 -0.23 3.51 -9.97
CA SER A 101 0.59 3.84 -8.79
C SER A 101 0.55 2.76 -7.70
N GLY A 102 -0.19 1.70 -7.92
CA GLY A 102 -0.26 0.55 -7.03
C GLY A 102 -0.45 -0.74 -7.79
N LEU A 103 0.15 -1.80 -7.30
CA LEU A 103 0.05 -3.14 -7.87
C LEU A 103 -0.89 -4.01 -7.03
N SER A 104 -1.65 -4.87 -7.68
CA SER A 104 -2.45 -5.89 -7.02
C SER A 104 -2.11 -7.24 -7.65
N VAL A 105 -1.45 -8.09 -6.87
CA VAL A 105 -0.93 -9.37 -7.35
C VAL A 105 -2.03 -10.42 -7.31
N ALA A 106 -2.27 -11.05 -8.46
CA ALA A 106 -3.07 -12.25 -8.57
C ALA A 106 -2.14 -13.46 -8.51
N PHE A 107 -2.25 -14.27 -7.48
CA PHE A 107 -1.53 -15.53 -7.36
C PHE A 107 -2.36 -16.68 -7.93
N ASP A 108 -1.70 -17.69 -8.46
CA ASP A 108 -2.37 -18.90 -8.92
C ASP A 108 -2.91 -19.74 -7.77
N LEU A 109 -3.69 -20.75 -8.11
CA LEU A 109 -4.35 -21.59 -7.10
C LEU A 109 -3.34 -22.39 -6.25
N PRO A 110 -2.29 -23.02 -6.80
CA PRO A 110 -1.28 -23.70 -6.00
C PRO A 110 -0.64 -22.79 -4.96
N THR A 111 -0.17 -21.61 -5.35
CA THR A 111 0.38 -20.62 -4.42
C THR A 111 -0.62 -20.22 -3.32
N GLN A 112 -1.91 -20.07 -3.66
CA GLN A 112 -2.94 -19.68 -2.70
C GLN A 112 -3.21 -20.77 -1.65
N ILE A 113 -3.13 -22.03 -2.02
CA ILE A 113 -3.42 -23.18 -1.13
C ILE A 113 -2.16 -23.79 -0.50
N GLY A 114 -0.96 -23.36 -0.93
CA GLY A 114 0.31 -23.74 -0.31
C GLY A 114 0.98 -24.94 -0.95
N TYR A 115 0.76 -25.17 -2.22
CA TYR A 115 1.51 -26.15 -3.00
C TYR A 115 2.55 -25.46 -3.88
N ASP A 116 3.73 -26.07 -3.98
CA ASP A 116 4.72 -25.71 -4.97
C ASP A 116 4.28 -26.17 -6.37
N SER A 117 4.80 -25.55 -7.40
CA SER A 117 4.38 -25.79 -8.79
C SER A 117 4.67 -27.22 -9.28
N ASP A 118 5.60 -27.93 -8.65
CA ASP A 118 5.95 -29.34 -8.96
C ASP A 118 5.11 -30.36 -8.19
N HIS A 119 4.22 -29.90 -7.31
CA HIS A 119 3.38 -30.79 -6.54
C HIS A 119 2.33 -31.48 -7.45
N PRO A 120 2.06 -32.78 -7.30
CA PRO A 120 1.10 -33.49 -8.19
C PRO A 120 -0.31 -32.88 -8.23
N LEU A 121 -0.77 -32.25 -7.13
CA LEU A 121 -2.07 -31.58 -7.07
C LEU A 121 -2.07 -30.18 -7.71
N ALA A 122 -0.92 -29.66 -8.12
CA ALA A 122 -0.80 -28.38 -8.82
C ALA A 122 -0.91 -28.55 -10.34
N ASP A 123 -0.86 -29.80 -10.84
CA ASP A 123 -0.90 -30.07 -12.27
C ASP A 123 -2.13 -29.46 -12.94
N GLY A 124 -1.89 -28.72 -14.03
CA GLY A 124 -2.93 -28.04 -14.79
C GLY A 124 -3.46 -26.73 -14.19
N GLU A 125 -3.00 -26.32 -12.99
CA GLU A 125 -3.42 -25.07 -12.33
C GLU A 125 -2.29 -24.03 -12.19
N VAL A 126 -1.03 -24.43 -12.39
CA VAL A 126 0.13 -23.55 -12.30
C VAL A 126 0.04 -22.41 -13.31
N GLY A 127 0.12 -21.17 -12.82
CA GLY A 127 0.10 -19.97 -13.65
C GLY A 127 -1.23 -19.68 -14.38
N LYS A 128 -2.29 -20.44 -14.15
CA LYS A 128 -3.53 -20.39 -14.93
C LYS A 128 -4.40 -19.17 -14.61
N VAL A 129 -4.63 -18.89 -13.34
CA VAL A 129 -5.49 -17.79 -12.87
C VAL A 129 -4.72 -16.70 -12.14
N GLY A 130 -3.42 -16.83 -12.07
CA GLY A 130 -2.52 -15.91 -11.39
C GLY A 130 -1.06 -16.30 -11.62
N VAL A 131 -0.14 -15.60 -10.99
CA VAL A 131 1.28 -15.90 -11.07
C VAL A 131 1.65 -16.97 -10.05
N ALA A 132 2.43 -17.96 -10.47
CA ALA A 132 3.03 -18.97 -9.60
C ALA A 132 4.24 -18.38 -8.85
N ILE A 133 4.28 -18.52 -7.54
CA ILE A 133 5.37 -18.08 -6.67
C ILE A 133 5.69 -19.18 -5.67
N ASP A 134 6.76 -19.90 -5.93
CA ASP A 134 7.21 -21.00 -5.07
C ASP A 134 8.32 -20.57 -4.12
N SER A 135 9.07 -19.53 -4.50
CA SER A 135 10.27 -19.12 -3.79
C SER A 135 10.49 -17.61 -3.74
N LEU A 136 11.47 -17.20 -2.94
CA LEU A 136 11.96 -15.82 -2.93
C LEU A 136 12.51 -15.39 -4.31
N VAL A 137 13.04 -16.32 -5.10
CA VAL A 137 13.59 -16.01 -6.44
C VAL A 137 12.48 -15.60 -7.38
N ASP A 138 11.33 -16.26 -7.33
CA ASP A 138 10.16 -15.88 -8.11
C ASP A 138 9.63 -14.50 -7.71
N MET A 139 9.62 -14.20 -6.41
CA MET A 139 9.26 -12.87 -5.91
C MET A 139 10.24 -11.80 -6.39
N GLN A 140 11.55 -12.09 -6.41
CA GLN A 140 12.57 -11.20 -6.96
C GLN A 140 12.34 -10.96 -8.45
N THR A 141 12.03 -11.99 -9.20
CA THR A 141 11.72 -11.92 -10.63
C THR A 141 10.46 -11.10 -10.88
N LEU A 142 9.40 -11.35 -10.11
CA LEU A 142 8.12 -10.65 -10.22
C LEU A 142 8.26 -9.13 -10.05
N PHE A 143 9.10 -8.69 -9.10
CA PHE A 143 9.34 -7.27 -8.82
C PHE A 143 10.68 -6.75 -9.36
N HIS A 144 11.30 -7.48 -10.27
CA HIS A 144 12.57 -7.04 -10.87
C HIS A 144 12.43 -5.65 -11.50
N GLY A 145 13.34 -4.74 -11.14
CA GLY A 145 13.36 -3.36 -11.64
C GLY A 145 12.27 -2.44 -11.06
N ILE A 146 11.43 -2.92 -10.12
CA ILE A 146 10.40 -2.14 -9.46
C ILE A 146 10.86 -1.80 -8.05
N LYS A 147 10.95 -0.50 -7.73
CA LYS A 147 11.25 -0.03 -6.38
C LYS A 147 10.02 -0.17 -5.49
N LEU A 148 10.09 -0.99 -4.47
CA LEU A 148 8.96 -1.26 -3.58
C LEU A 148 8.53 -0.05 -2.74
N GLU A 149 9.39 0.93 -2.53
CA GLU A 149 9.04 2.19 -1.86
C GLU A 149 8.13 3.10 -2.70
N ASP A 150 8.18 2.97 -4.02
CA ASP A 150 7.46 3.86 -4.95
C ASP A 150 6.04 3.34 -5.28
N VAL A 151 5.75 2.08 -4.93
CA VAL A 151 4.48 1.42 -5.22
C VAL A 151 3.85 0.85 -3.97
N SER A 152 2.52 0.92 -3.87
CA SER A 152 1.81 0.14 -2.87
C SER A 152 1.38 -1.19 -3.47
N THR A 153 1.60 -2.31 -2.76
CA THR A 153 1.31 -3.64 -3.27
C THR A 153 0.21 -4.31 -2.47
N SER A 154 -0.87 -4.69 -3.13
CA SER A 154 -1.88 -5.58 -2.55
C SER A 154 -1.66 -6.99 -3.04
N MET A 155 -1.85 -7.96 -2.16
CA MET A 155 -1.75 -9.38 -2.46
C MET A 155 -3.08 -10.04 -2.16
N THR A 156 -3.68 -10.67 -3.17
CA THR A 156 -4.88 -11.47 -2.99
C THR A 156 -4.48 -12.88 -2.60
N ILE A 157 -4.26 -13.05 -1.30
CA ILE A 157 -3.71 -14.27 -0.72
C ILE A 157 -4.24 -14.41 0.72
N ASN A 158 -4.57 -15.61 1.14
CA ASN A 158 -5.16 -15.87 2.47
C ASN A 158 -4.21 -16.69 3.36
N SER A 159 -4.32 -18.00 3.35
CA SER A 159 -3.59 -18.87 4.28
C SER A 159 -2.07 -18.77 4.15
N THR A 160 -1.57 -18.70 2.93
CA THR A 160 -0.12 -18.55 2.64
C THR A 160 0.35 -17.10 2.66
N GLY A 161 -0.53 -16.16 2.99
CA GLY A 161 -0.24 -14.73 2.99
C GLY A 161 0.97 -14.33 3.82
N TYR A 162 1.21 -14.99 4.94
CA TYR A 162 2.38 -14.72 5.79
C TYR A 162 3.70 -15.12 5.12
N ILE A 163 3.71 -16.18 4.30
CA ILE A 163 4.89 -16.63 3.53
C ILE A 163 5.20 -15.58 2.45
N LEU A 164 4.19 -15.19 1.67
CA LEU A 164 4.35 -14.20 0.60
C LEU A 164 4.75 -12.83 1.17
N LEU A 165 4.23 -12.45 2.33
CA LEU A 165 4.66 -11.25 3.03
C LEU A 165 6.12 -11.34 3.47
N ALA A 166 6.55 -12.49 3.97
CA ALA A 166 7.96 -12.71 4.35
C ALA A 166 8.89 -12.60 3.13
N PHE A 167 8.53 -13.16 1.98
CA PHE A 167 9.27 -12.98 0.73
C PHE A 167 9.33 -11.51 0.29
N TYR A 168 8.22 -10.80 0.38
CA TYR A 168 8.15 -9.39 0.04
C TYR A 168 9.04 -8.51 0.93
N ILE A 169 9.04 -8.77 2.25
CA ILE A 169 9.92 -8.09 3.21
C ILE A 169 11.40 -8.45 2.95
N ALA A 170 11.70 -9.71 2.65
CA ALA A 170 13.06 -10.13 2.32
C ALA A 170 13.57 -9.42 1.06
N LEU A 171 12.73 -9.35 0.03
CA LEU A 171 13.04 -8.61 -1.20
C LEU A 171 13.25 -7.12 -0.93
N ALA A 172 12.38 -6.48 -0.13
CA ALA A 172 12.53 -5.08 0.23
C ALA A 172 13.88 -4.81 0.93
N LYS A 173 14.29 -5.69 1.85
CA LYS A 173 15.62 -5.62 2.49
C LYS A 173 16.76 -5.78 1.49
N GLN A 174 16.65 -6.68 0.52
CA GLN A 174 17.66 -6.86 -0.53
C GLN A 174 17.78 -5.63 -1.43
N GLN A 175 16.68 -4.94 -1.69
CA GLN A 175 16.67 -3.68 -2.42
C GLN A 175 17.24 -2.50 -1.59
N GLY A 176 17.50 -2.69 -0.30
CA GLY A 176 17.90 -1.62 0.62
C GLY A 176 16.76 -0.64 0.93
N ALA A 177 15.52 -1.06 0.75
CA ALA A 177 14.35 -0.21 0.94
C ALA A 177 14.10 0.09 2.44
N ASP A 178 13.67 1.31 2.73
CA ASP A 178 13.18 1.68 4.05
C ASP A 178 11.80 1.03 4.30
N LEU A 179 11.75 0.06 5.20
CA LEU A 179 10.53 -0.67 5.51
C LEU A 179 9.37 0.23 6.01
N LYS A 180 9.68 1.44 6.51
CA LYS A 180 8.66 2.41 6.91
C LYS A 180 7.94 3.05 5.74
N LYS A 181 8.52 2.99 4.54
CA LYS A 181 7.92 3.49 3.30
C LYS A 181 7.18 2.41 2.53
N ILE A 182 7.40 1.15 2.86
CA ILE A 182 6.69 0.04 2.23
C ILE A 182 5.23 0.06 2.67
N SER A 183 4.32 -0.02 1.72
CA SER A 183 2.89 -0.04 1.98
C SER A 183 2.18 -1.06 1.11
N GLY A 184 1.13 -1.66 1.66
CA GLY A 184 0.35 -2.64 0.93
C GLY A 184 -0.68 -3.33 1.82
N THR A 185 -1.31 -4.35 1.27
CA THR A 185 -2.28 -5.18 1.98
C THR A 185 -2.11 -6.63 1.62
N ILE A 186 -2.34 -7.51 2.58
CA ILE A 186 -2.61 -8.92 2.34
C ILE A 186 -4.05 -9.20 2.71
N GLN A 187 -4.69 -10.06 1.98
CA GLN A 187 -5.99 -10.59 2.34
C GLN A 187 -5.77 -11.72 3.34
N ASN A 188 -6.39 -11.64 4.51
CA ASN A 188 -6.25 -12.64 5.55
C ASN A 188 -7.64 -13.02 6.11
N ASP A 189 -8.49 -13.51 5.22
CA ASP A 189 -9.87 -13.88 5.53
C ASP A 189 -10.16 -15.30 5.05
N ILE A 190 -9.75 -16.27 5.85
CA ILE A 190 -9.95 -17.69 5.55
C ILE A 190 -11.43 -18.10 5.63
N LEU A 191 -12.22 -17.48 6.49
CA LEU A 191 -13.65 -17.81 6.62
C LEU A 191 -14.41 -17.50 5.34
N LYS A 192 -14.07 -16.41 4.66
CA LYS A 192 -14.64 -16.07 3.35
C LYS A 192 -14.31 -17.14 2.31
N GLU A 193 -13.08 -17.65 2.31
CA GLU A 193 -12.68 -18.69 1.37
C GLU A 193 -13.50 -19.97 1.59
N TYR A 194 -13.70 -20.38 2.82
CA TYR A 194 -14.52 -21.55 3.15
C TYR A 194 -15.99 -21.35 2.79
N ALA A 195 -16.55 -20.20 3.16
CA ALA A 195 -17.98 -19.96 2.99
C ALA A 195 -18.39 -19.62 1.54
N ALA A 196 -17.56 -18.83 0.84
CA ALA A 196 -17.90 -18.28 -0.48
C ALA A 196 -17.30 -19.06 -1.65
N ARG A 197 -16.11 -19.64 -1.48
CA ARG A 197 -15.38 -20.33 -2.55
C ARG A 197 -15.33 -21.84 -2.39
N GLY A 198 -15.61 -22.36 -1.21
CA GLY A 198 -15.45 -23.79 -0.91
C GLY A 198 -14.00 -24.27 -1.01
N THR A 199 -13.04 -23.36 -0.89
CA THR A 199 -11.62 -23.69 -0.88
C THR A 199 -11.19 -24.03 0.54
N TYR A 200 -10.82 -25.25 0.76
CA TYR A 200 -10.37 -25.76 2.07
C TYR A 200 -8.86 -25.98 2.01
N ILE A 201 -8.17 -25.52 3.03
CA ILE A 201 -6.72 -25.60 3.19
C ILE A 201 -6.42 -26.32 4.48
#